data_8b28b38c5df920fb8830987747641c56
#
_entry.id   8b28b38c5df920fb8830987747641c56
#
_cell.length_a   1.000
_cell.length_b   1.000
_cell.length_c   1.000
_cell.angle_alpha   90.00
_cell.angle_beta   90.00
_cell.angle_gamma   90.00
#
_symmetry.space_group_name_H-M   'P 1'
#
loop_
_entity.id
_entity.type
_entity.pdbx_description
1 polymer ?
#
loop_
_entity_poly.entity_id
_entity_poly.type
_entity_poly.pdbx_seq_one_letter_code
_entity_poly.pdbx_strand_id
1 'polypeptide(L)'
;VRIVGYVGDEALQEALAAAGARLGAEVVTINAGTHGGAANADQLLPVLRTHPDVLLFEVRPELLATVRSETRARSTCLLSACRGEEQVQAAVRAGTDAWLLLPATADELHARLWALGSGARPKAAHGPGEVADHLRYEEMLYDRFTGFPTLPVMLERGRELLERRGRMTVLYIEFVRYSKLEEIYGWEKLDEVLQTTAASVRNFYDLRQGGEENLPMVSHTGDDDFIFFTDLPDAVELADRRINEITQELQDHVRTAIEAAHGEDIAGLFEIYVGSATLFRNPKIRPERIIYRGIREAAAAARGVESRERSRKVADLKETIREGAVYIVYHPIVVTETKEIYGYEALARGQHRGLRSPEVLFGVAEEANLIWELSRLCRRKAIEGIETNLRPDQFLFINIDPHDFRDPTFRYLDEDELNVSHRGQIVLEITERTAITDYPTFQGYLKEFRERGFRFAVDDAGSGYAGLGSIANLEPDFIKLDISLISGIDANFMKQNLVDTMVQFANDHGIKVIAEGVEREEEYQTVKQIGVHFTQGFLFHDAKGTPPPMPVRL
;
A
#
# COMPACT_ATOMS: atom_id res chain seq x y z
N VAL A 1 37.84 7.74 10.39
CA VAL A 1 37.15 9.05 10.29
C VAL A 1 36.75 9.45 11.69
N ARG A 2 37.00 10.68 12.06
CA ARG A 2 36.60 11.25 13.34
C ARG A 2 35.49 12.27 13.14
N ILE A 3 34.31 12.02 13.75
CA ILE A 3 33.12 12.82 13.61
C ILE A 3 32.80 13.48 14.95
N VAL A 4 32.55 14.77 14.92
CA VAL A 4 32.06 15.50 16.09
C VAL A 4 30.65 15.96 15.83
N GLY A 5 29.69 15.66 16.74
CA GLY A 5 28.33 16.14 16.74
C GLY A 5 28.13 17.25 17.79
N TYR A 6 27.75 18.44 17.37
CA TYR A 6 27.27 19.51 18.24
C TYR A 6 25.74 19.60 18.10
N VAL A 7 25.04 18.83 18.91
CA VAL A 7 23.63 18.50 18.69
C VAL A 7 22.87 18.56 20.01
N GLY A 8 21.73 19.24 20.04
CA GLY A 8 20.83 19.30 21.21
C GLY A 8 19.68 18.30 21.18
N ASP A 9 19.41 17.70 20.01
CA ASP A 9 18.33 16.75 19.77
C ASP A 9 18.80 15.32 20.09
N GLU A 10 18.13 14.62 21.02
CA GLU A 10 18.49 13.27 21.45
C GLU A 10 18.35 12.25 20.30
N ALA A 11 17.30 12.35 19.49
CA ALA A 11 17.08 11.45 18.36
C ALA A 11 18.20 11.59 17.31
N LEU A 12 18.66 12.83 17.07
CA LEU A 12 19.78 13.10 16.18
C LEU A 12 21.10 12.58 16.75
N GLN A 13 21.29 12.61 18.09
CA GLN A 13 22.47 12.03 18.75
C GLN A 13 22.50 10.51 18.59
N GLU A 14 21.39 9.84 18.78
CA GLU A 14 21.27 8.38 18.58
C GLU A 14 21.50 8.01 17.11
N ALA A 15 20.90 8.74 16.19
CA ALA A 15 21.10 8.55 14.75
C ALA A 15 22.56 8.74 14.33
N LEU A 16 23.25 9.73 14.91
CA LEU A 16 24.66 9.99 14.67
C LEU A 16 25.55 8.86 15.19
N ALA A 17 25.27 8.35 16.38
CA ALA A 17 25.99 7.22 16.96
C ALA A 17 25.84 5.96 16.10
N ALA A 18 24.61 5.66 15.64
CA ALA A 18 24.32 4.53 14.76
C ALA A 18 25.01 4.67 13.39
N ALA A 19 24.94 5.85 12.78
CA ALA A 19 25.62 6.13 11.50
C ALA A 19 27.14 6.03 11.60
N GLY A 20 27.70 6.55 12.69
CA GLY A 20 29.16 6.47 12.95
C GLY A 20 29.65 5.04 13.17
N ALA A 21 28.90 4.22 13.90
CA ALA A 21 29.22 2.82 14.10
C ALA A 21 29.29 2.04 12.77
N ARG A 22 28.36 2.30 11.87
CA ARG A 22 28.32 1.71 10.51
C ARG A 22 29.52 2.13 9.65
N LEU A 23 30.01 3.36 9.86
CA LEU A 23 31.20 3.87 9.15
C LEU A 23 32.54 3.43 9.76
N GLY A 24 32.51 2.76 10.93
CA GLY A 24 33.71 2.49 11.70
C GLY A 24 34.42 3.78 12.17
N ALA A 25 33.67 4.87 12.36
CA ALA A 25 34.14 6.19 12.72
C ALA A 25 34.16 6.39 14.25
N GLU A 26 35.14 7.16 14.74
CA GLU A 26 35.11 7.67 16.10
C GLU A 26 34.13 8.83 16.20
N VAL A 27 33.06 8.67 16.99
CA VAL A 27 32.02 9.69 17.17
C VAL A 27 32.14 10.31 18.56
N VAL A 28 32.23 11.63 18.61
CA VAL A 28 32.19 12.43 19.85
C VAL A 28 30.98 13.37 19.79
N THR A 29 30.05 13.24 20.74
CA THR A 29 28.86 14.11 20.80
C THR A 29 29.00 15.14 21.90
N ILE A 30 28.72 16.39 21.57
CA ILE A 30 28.62 17.50 22.52
C ILE A 30 27.17 17.93 22.58
N ASN A 31 26.58 17.87 23.77
CA ASN A 31 25.21 18.33 23.94
C ASN A 31 25.11 19.84 23.82
N ALA A 32 24.45 20.32 22.78
CA ALA A 32 24.28 21.75 22.50
C ALA A 32 23.23 22.45 23.41
N GLY A 33 22.58 21.70 24.33
CA GLY A 33 21.46 22.16 25.15
C GLY A 33 20.16 22.33 24.36
N THR A 34 19.02 22.22 25.03
CA THR A 34 17.69 22.46 24.43
C THR A 34 17.50 23.93 24.08
N HIS A 35 16.63 24.23 23.09
CA HIS A 35 16.29 25.60 22.65
C HIS A 35 16.01 26.54 23.85
N GLY A 36 16.88 27.57 24.04
CA GLY A 36 16.73 28.61 25.07
C GLY A 36 17.95 28.84 25.98
N GLY A 37 18.95 27.93 25.97
CA GLY A 37 20.22 28.16 26.65
C GLY A 37 21.15 29.02 25.81
N ALA A 38 21.93 29.92 26.42
CA ALA A 38 22.94 30.73 25.71
C ALA A 38 23.90 29.80 24.95
N ALA A 39 23.90 29.90 23.63
CA ALA A 39 24.79 29.14 22.76
C ALA A 39 26.23 29.51 23.08
N ASN A 40 27.04 28.55 23.57
CA ASN A 40 28.40 28.82 24.03
C ASN A 40 29.42 28.26 23.06
N ALA A 41 30.00 29.14 22.24
CA ALA A 41 31.13 28.82 21.35
C ALA A 41 32.34 28.22 22.10
N ASP A 42 32.46 28.51 23.39
CA ASP A 42 33.57 28.05 24.24
C ASP A 42 33.59 26.51 24.43
N GLN A 43 32.46 25.84 24.27
CA GLN A 43 32.41 24.37 24.33
C GLN A 43 32.83 23.70 23.01
N LEU A 44 32.59 24.37 21.89
CA LEU A 44 32.87 23.83 20.56
C LEU A 44 34.32 24.03 20.14
N LEU A 45 34.92 25.18 20.47
CA LEU A 45 36.28 25.54 20.07
C LEU A 45 37.36 24.55 20.55
N PRO A 46 37.32 24.04 21.81
CA PRO A 46 38.32 23.05 22.27
C PRO A 46 38.24 21.75 21.46
N VAL A 47 37.04 21.33 21.06
CA VAL A 47 36.84 20.07 20.33
C VAL A 47 37.26 20.22 18.86
N LEU A 48 37.02 21.36 18.23
CA LEU A 48 37.52 21.64 16.88
C LEU A 48 39.08 21.65 16.83
N ARG A 49 39.73 21.95 17.94
CA ARG A 49 41.20 21.86 18.05
C ARG A 49 41.73 20.43 17.93
N THR A 50 40.89 19.42 18.08
CA THR A 50 41.28 18.01 17.88
C THR A 50 41.24 17.58 16.41
N HIS A 51 41.00 18.51 15.50
CA HIS A 51 40.95 18.32 14.03
C HIS A 51 40.04 17.16 13.59
N PRO A 52 38.73 17.21 13.86
CA PRO A 52 37.80 16.22 13.35
C PRO A 52 37.71 16.32 11.82
N ASP A 53 37.43 15.18 11.15
CA ASP A 53 37.21 15.16 9.71
C ASP A 53 35.88 15.79 9.34
N VAL A 54 34.85 15.56 10.17
CA VAL A 54 33.49 16.09 9.96
C VAL A 54 32.94 16.66 11.29
N LEU A 55 32.32 17.85 11.21
CA LEU A 55 31.50 18.42 12.25
C LEU A 55 30.04 18.39 11.82
N LEU A 56 29.17 17.63 12.50
CA LEU A 56 27.74 17.78 12.45
C LEU A 56 27.29 18.89 13.41
N PHE A 57 26.70 19.94 12.88
CA PHE A 57 26.31 21.13 13.63
C PHE A 57 24.80 21.40 13.49
N GLU A 58 24.06 21.27 14.59
CA GLU A 58 22.66 21.71 14.62
C GLU A 58 22.62 23.24 14.51
N VAL A 59 21.99 23.74 13.42
CA VAL A 59 22.10 25.13 13.01
C VAL A 59 21.54 26.10 14.05
N ARG A 60 22.42 27.00 14.50
CA ARG A 60 22.11 28.17 15.30
C ARG A 60 22.67 29.38 14.56
N PRO A 61 21.78 30.24 14.02
CA PRO A 61 22.17 31.32 13.11
C PRO A 61 23.28 32.24 13.68
N GLU A 62 23.25 32.47 14.99
CA GLU A 62 24.21 33.30 15.70
C GLU A 62 25.63 32.74 15.77
N LEU A 63 25.78 31.40 15.70
CA LEU A 63 27.10 30.75 15.75
C LEU A 63 27.62 30.32 14.38
N LEU A 64 26.80 30.32 13.37
CA LEU A 64 27.07 29.70 12.09
C LEU A 64 28.31 30.28 11.39
N ALA A 65 28.47 31.60 11.40
CA ALA A 65 29.64 32.28 10.81
C ALA A 65 30.96 31.91 11.53
N THR A 66 30.91 31.87 12.86
CA THR A 66 32.06 31.48 13.70
C THR A 66 32.44 30.04 13.45
N VAL A 67 31.46 29.13 13.48
CA VAL A 67 31.68 27.68 13.23
C VAL A 67 32.29 27.48 11.85
N ARG A 68 31.79 28.17 10.84
CA ARG A 68 32.31 28.05 9.47
C ARG A 68 33.76 28.56 9.33
N SER A 69 34.06 29.68 9.96
CA SER A 69 35.43 30.20 9.96
C SER A 69 36.42 29.20 10.58
N GLU A 70 36.06 28.63 11.73
CA GLU A 70 36.89 27.66 12.45
C GLU A 70 37.04 26.32 11.72
N THR A 71 35.97 25.82 11.10
CA THR A 71 36.02 24.54 10.32
C THR A 71 36.89 24.70 9.07
N ARG A 72 36.80 25.84 8.37
CA ARG A 72 37.67 26.14 7.22
C ARG A 72 39.15 26.20 7.61
N ALA A 73 39.45 26.87 8.71
CA ALA A 73 40.84 27.01 9.19
C ALA A 73 41.49 25.65 9.53
N ARG A 74 40.67 24.61 9.79
CA ARG A 74 41.12 23.27 10.19
C ARG A 74 40.89 22.18 9.16
N SER A 75 40.42 22.54 7.97
CA SER A 75 40.03 21.58 6.91
C SER A 75 38.96 20.57 7.34
N THR A 76 38.16 20.89 8.36
CA THR A 76 37.03 20.10 8.85
C THR A 76 35.81 20.33 7.94
N CYS A 77 35.16 19.27 7.47
CA CYS A 77 33.91 19.39 6.74
C CYS A 77 32.75 19.74 7.68
N LEU A 78 31.93 20.69 7.28
CA LEU A 78 30.75 21.15 8.04
C LEU A 78 29.47 20.55 7.46
N LEU A 79 28.82 19.69 8.23
CA LEU A 79 27.49 19.18 7.96
C LEU A 79 26.48 19.93 8.86
N SER A 80 25.57 20.68 8.27
CA SER A 80 24.59 21.49 8.99
C SER A 80 23.25 20.79 9.13
N ALA A 81 22.77 20.57 10.36
CA ALA A 81 21.44 20.02 10.64
C ALA A 81 20.45 21.17 10.84
N CYS A 82 19.41 21.25 9.99
CA CYS A 82 18.47 22.36 9.85
C CYS A 82 17.04 21.92 10.19
N ARG A 83 16.25 22.77 10.86
CA ARG A 83 14.83 22.52 11.21
C ARG A 83 13.82 23.15 10.23
N GLY A 84 14.29 23.69 9.12
CA GLY A 84 13.43 24.30 8.11
C GLY A 84 14.20 25.07 7.06
N GLU A 85 13.51 25.52 6.03
CA GLU A 85 14.09 26.15 4.83
C GLU A 85 14.91 27.40 5.14
N GLU A 86 14.48 28.23 6.09
CA GLU A 86 15.21 29.44 6.49
C GLU A 86 16.60 29.10 7.06
N GLN A 87 16.72 28.03 7.86
CA GLN A 87 18.00 27.57 8.40
C GLN A 87 18.88 26.96 7.31
N VAL A 88 18.31 26.24 6.34
CA VAL A 88 19.03 25.73 5.16
C VAL A 88 19.63 26.89 4.38
N GLN A 89 18.84 27.93 4.08
CA GLN A 89 19.34 29.11 3.37
C GLN A 89 20.45 29.84 4.14
N ALA A 90 20.36 29.89 5.47
CA ALA A 90 21.40 30.49 6.32
C ALA A 90 22.68 29.65 6.28
N ALA A 91 22.58 28.32 6.37
CA ALA A 91 23.70 27.40 6.31
C ALA A 91 24.43 27.45 4.96
N VAL A 92 23.66 27.48 3.86
CA VAL A 92 24.20 27.60 2.49
C VAL A 92 24.90 28.95 2.30
N ARG A 93 24.31 30.05 2.75
CA ARG A 93 24.95 31.38 2.70
C ARG A 93 26.25 31.44 3.52
N ALA A 94 26.31 30.73 4.64
CA ALA A 94 27.52 30.61 5.43
C ALA A 94 28.57 29.70 4.77
N GLY A 95 28.18 28.93 3.74
CA GLY A 95 29.08 28.05 2.98
C GLY A 95 29.33 26.71 3.65
N THR A 96 28.30 26.07 4.22
CA THR A 96 28.38 24.68 4.69
C THR A 96 28.82 23.74 3.58
N ASP A 97 29.47 22.63 3.94
CA ASP A 97 29.92 21.65 2.95
C ASP A 97 28.78 20.66 2.58
N ALA A 98 27.85 20.44 3.51
CA ALA A 98 26.58 19.74 3.30
C ALA A 98 25.57 20.16 4.37
N TRP A 99 24.31 19.83 4.17
CA TRP A 99 23.24 20.04 5.14
C TRP A 99 22.23 18.88 5.13
N LEU A 100 21.42 18.78 6.18
CA LEU A 100 20.30 17.83 6.29
C LEU A 100 19.13 18.51 7.00
N LEU A 101 17.90 18.06 6.71
CA LEU A 101 16.69 18.50 7.42
C LEU A 101 16.38 17.57 8.58
N LEU A 102 15.92 18.14 9.70
CA LEU A 102 15.45 17.40 10.86
C LEU A 102 13.91 17.19 10.80
N PRO A 103 13.42 16.04 11.23
CA PRO A 103 14.15 14.89 11.80
C PRO A 103 14.90 14.08 10.74
N ALA A 104 16.13 13.65 11.05
CA ALA A 104 16.98 12.89 10.16
C ALA A 104 17.18 11.45 10.68
N THR A 105 17.17 10.49 9.77
CA THR A 105 17.40 9.07 10.08
C THR A 105 18.89 8.73 10.16
N ALA A 106 19.23 7.61 10.81
CA ALA A 106 20.61 7.10 10.84
C ALA A 106 21.16 6.81 9.43
N ASP A 107 20.31 6.40 8.49
CA ASP A 107 20.69 6.09 7.10
C ASP A 107 21.04 7.35 6.32
N GLU A 108 20.25 8.39 6.49
CA GLU A 108 20.51 9.70 5.87
C GLU A 108 21.82 10.30 6.39
N LEU A 109 22.03 10.26 7.71
CA LEU A 109 23.29 10.69 8.31
C LEU A 109 24.47 9.86 7.82
N HIS A 110 24.33 8.53 7.76
CA HIS A 110 25.35 7.65 7.23
C HIS A 110 25.77 8.03 5.81
N ALA A 111 24.78 8.24 4.92
CA ALA A 111 25.04 8.61 3.53
C ALA A 111 25.77 9.98 3.41
N ARG A 112 25.36 10.97 4.20
CA ARG A 112 25.98 12.30 4.21
C ARG A 112 27.43 12.27 4.75
N LEU A 113 27.61 11.57 5.86
CA LEU A 113 28.93 11.45 6.49
C LEU A 113 29.91 10.67 5.61
N TRP A 114 29.42 9.63 4.92
CA TRP A 114 30.22 8.88 3.97
C TRP A 114 30.66 9.72 2.77
N ALA A 115 29.73 10.51 2.18
CA ALA A 115 30.01 11.41 1.07
C ALA A 115 31.07 12.46 1.43
N LEU A 116 31.03 13.01 2.64
CA LEU A 116 31.99 13.97 3.14
C LEU A 116 33.35 13.31 3.44
N GLY A 117 33.35 12.07 3.95
CA GLY A 117 34.57 11.33 4.29
C GLY A 117 35.30 10.73 3.08
N SER A 118 34.62 10.48 1.97
CA SER A 118 35.20 9.90 0.75
C SER A 118 35.94 10.92 -0.15
N GLY A 119 36.00 12.18 0.26
CA GLY A 119 36.69 13.23 -0.50
C GLY A 119 35.92 13.79 -1.69
N ALA A 120 34.72 13.33 -1.92
CA ALA A 120 33.77 13.93 -2.88
C ALA A 120 33.25 15.24 -2.27
N ARG A 121 34.03 16.31 -2.33
CA ARG A 121 33.55 17.64 -1.93
C ARG A 121 32.51 18.10 -2.91
N PRO A 122 31.22 18.24 -2.53
CA PRO A 122 30.26 18.98 -3.34
C PRO A 122 30.81 20.40 -3.49
N LYS A 123 30.91 20.89 -4.71
CA LYS A 123 31.22 22.31 -4.92
C LYS A 123 30.11 23.12 -4.28
N ALA A 124 30.44 24.01 -3.36
CA ALA A 124 29.48 24.89 -2.69
C ALA A 124 28.65 25.63 -3.74
N ALA A 125 27.36 25.43 -3.73
CA ALA A 125 26.40 26.09 -4.60
C ALA A 125 26.29 27.59 -4.23
N HIS A 126 26.26 28.45 -5.22
CA HIS A 126 26.26 29.90 -5.05
C HIS A 126 24.98 30.49 -5.65
N GLY A 127 23.93 30.66 -4.83
CA GLY A 127 22.75 31.46 -5.18
C GLY A 127 21.38 30.85 -4.83
N PRO A 128 20.32 31.66 -4.71
CA PRO A 128 18.98 31.18 -4.35
C PRO A 128 18.31 30.25 -5.40
N GLY A 129 18.75 30.29 -6.68
CA GLY A 129 18.31 29.34 -7.69
C GLY A 129 18.92 27.94 -7.56
N GLU A 130 20.09 27.84 -6.96
CA GLU A 130 20.85 26.61 -6.78
C GLU A 130 20.37 25.76 -5.60
N VAL A 131 19.63 26.36 -4.64
CA VAL A 131 19.01 25.61 -3.53
C VAL A 131 17.85 24.76 -4.04
N ALA A 132 17.06 25.29 -4.98
CA ALA A 132 15.99 24.53 -5.63
C ALA A 132 16.54 23.42 -6.53
N ASP A 133 17.67 23.65 -7.19
CA ASP A 133 18.36 22.64 -8.00
C ASP A 133 19.03 21.57 -7.14
N HIS A 134 19.48 21.92 -5.93
CA HIS A 134 20.09 20.97 -4.98
C HIS A 134 19.04 20.07 -4.30
N LEU A 135 17.88 20.63 -3.95
CA LEU A 135 16.72 19.86 -3.48
C LEU A 135 16.24 18.88 -4.57
N ARG A 136 16.15 19.32 -5.81
CA ARG A 136 15.87 18.45 -6.96
C ARG A 136 16.96 17.38 -7.15
N TYR A 137 18.21 17.70 -6.89
CA TYR A 137 19.31 16.74 -7.02
C TYR A 137 19.23 15.65 -5.93
N GLU A 138 18.80 15.99 -4.72
CA GLU A 138 18.61 15.01 -3.64
C GLU A 138 17.39 14.12 -3.85
N GLU A 139 16.30 14.66 -4.36
CA GLU A 139 15.13 13.90 -4.83
C GLU A 139 15.51 12.96 -5.99
N MET A 140 16.56 13.25 -6.73
CA MET A 140 17.14 12.36 -7.73
C MET A 140 17.99 11.23 -7.14
N LEU A 141 18.51 11.37 -5.92
CA LEU A 141 19.39 10.38 -5.29
C LEU A 141 18.64 9.40 -4.40
N TYR A 142 17.54 9.85 -3.77
CA TYR A 142 16.73 9.04 -2.86
C TYR A 142 15.26 9.23 -3.17
N ASP A 143 14.54 8.12 -3.20
CA ASP A 143 13.11 8.13 -3.37
C ASP A 143 12.42 8.76 -2.15
N ARG A 144 11.50 9.69 -2.40
CA ARG A 144 10.85 10.50 -1.38
C ARG A 144 9.92 9.69 -0.47
N PHE A 145 9.28 8.65 -1.00
CA PHE A 145 8.30 7.85 -0.28
C PHE A 145 8.96 6.74 0.52
N THR A 146 9.90 6.03 -0.10
CA THR A 146 10.56 4.88 0.50
C THR A 146 11.85 5.23 1.24
N GLY A 147 12.47 6.38 0.90
CA GLY A 147 13.80 6.78 1.38
C GLY A 147 14.94 5.87 0.91
N PHE A 148 14.67 4.99 -0.07
CA PHE A 148 15.70 4.16 -0.67
C PHE A 148 16.53 4.94 -1.71
N PRO A 149 17.80 4.56 -1.92
CA PRO A 149 18.59 5.15 -3.00
C PRO A 149 17.96 4.85 -4.36
N THR A 150 17.98 5.85 -5.24
CA THR A 150 17.53 5.69 -6.62
C THR A 150 18.53 4.93 -7.47
N LEU A 151 18.12 4.53 -8.66
CA LEU A 151 18.94 3.75 -9.59
C LEU A 151 20.34 4.35 -9.88
N PRO A 152 20.53 5.67 -10.05
CA PRO A 152 21.87 6.25 -10.22
C PRO A 152 22.85 5.96 -9.08
N VAL A 153 22.40 6.08 -7.82
CA VAL A 153 23.22 5.76 -6.64
C VAL A 153 23.53 4.28 -6.57
N MET A 154 22.53 3.47 -6.90
CA MET A 154 22.66 2.03 -6.93
C MET A 154 23.67 1.55 -7.97
N LEU A 155 23.68 2.16 -9.15
CA LEU A 155 24.63 1.82 -10.22
C LEU A 155 26.09 2.05 -9.80
N GLU A 156 26.36 3.15 -9.11
CA GLU A 156 27.72 3.46 -8.63
C GLU A 156 28.18 2.40 -7.63
N ARG A 157 27.36 2.07 -6.63
CA ARG A 157 27.68 1.01 -5.66
C ARG A 157 27.74 -0.38 -6.29
N GLY A 158 26.82 -0.68 -7.21
CA GLY A 158 26.85 -1.95 -7.96
C GLY A 158 28.12 -2.10 -8.78
N ARG A 159 28.64 -0.99 -9.35
CA ARG A 159 29.93 -0.96 -10.03
C ARG A 159 31.07 -1.34 -9.06
N GLU A 160 31.14 -0.70 -7.90
CA GLU A 160 32.17 -1.00 -6.89
C GLU A 160 32.12 -2.46 -6.44
N LEU A 161 30.93 -3.00 -6.21
CA LEU A 161 30.74 -4.39 -5.83
C LEU A 161 31.21 -5.35 -6.93
N LEU A 162 30.79 -5.11 -8.18
CA LEU A 162 31.15 -5.95 -9.31
C LEU A 162 32.67 -5.91 -9.58
N GLU A 163 33.30 -4.74 -9.42
CA GLU A 163 34.75 -4.59 -9.56
C GLU A 163 35.49 -5.31 -8.46
N ARG A 164 35.05 -5.21 -7.21
CA ARG A 164 35.69 -5.81 -6.03
C ARG A 164 35.50 -7.33 -5.95
N ARG A 165 34.30 -7.82 -6.26
CA ARG A 165 33.91 -9.22 -6.07
C ARG A 165 33.98 -10.06 -7.34
N GLY A 166 34.04 -9.41 -8.51
CA GLY A 166 34.04 -10.07 -9.81
C GLY A 166 32.69 -10.59 -10.28
N ARG A 167 31.72 -10.68 -9.37
CA ARG A 167 30.33 -11.10 -9.63
C ARG A 167 29.35 -10.49 -8.65
N MET A 168 28.06 -10.44 -8.99
CA MET A 168 26.97 -10.14 -8.08
C MET A 168 25.66 -10.65 -8.66
N THR A 169 24.65 -10.85 -7.84
CA THR A 169 23.29 -11.19 -8.28
C THR A 169 22.36 -10.01 -8.08
N VAL A 170 21.55 -9.75 -9.08
CA VAL A 170 20.45 -8.78 -9.04
C VAL A 170 19.16 -9.55 -8.78
N LEU A 171 18.38 -9.14 -7.79
CA LEU A 171 17.01 -9.54 -7.58
C LEU A 171 16.11 -8.37 -7.97
N TYR A 172 15.17 -8.60 -8.87
CA TYR A 172 14.15 -7.64 -9.26
C TYR A 172 12.83 -8.07 -8.67
N ILE A 173 12.20 -7.19 -7.91
CA ILE A 173 10.95 -7.45 -7.21
C ILE A 173 9.90 -6.58 -7.85
N GLU A 174 8.98 -7.21 -8.54
CA GLU A 174 7.84 -6.59 -9.20
C GLU A 174 6.60 -6.73 -8.33
N PHE A 175 5.96 -5.60 -8.07
CA PHE A 175 4.69 -5.55 -7.35
C PHE A 175 3.57 -5.40 -8.37
N VAL A 176 2.65 -6.35 -8.39
CA VAL A 176 1.56 -6.38 -9.36
C VAL A 176 0.27 -5.93 -8.71
N ARG A 177 -0.55 -5.17 -9.49
CA ARG A 177 -1.89 -4.72 -9.14
C ARG A 177 -2.01 -3.47 -8.27
N TYR A 178 -1.00 -2.64 -8.16
CA TYR A 178 -1.15 -1.31 -7.56
C TYR A 178 -2.29 -0.50 -8.18
N SER A 179 -2.45 -0.56 -9.50
CA SER A 179 -3.54 0.13 -10.21
C SER A 179 -4.93 -0.32 -9.75
N LYS A 180 -5.11 -1.60 -9.41
CA LYS A 180 -6.39 -2.09 -8.86
C LYS A 180 -6.62 -1.60 -7.43
N LEU A 181 -5.58 -1.51 -6.62
CA LEU A 181 -5.69 -0.97 -5.27
C LEU A 181 -6.09 0.51 -5.31
N GLU A 182 -5.43 1.30 -6.18
CA GLU A 182 -5.77 2.71 -6.39
C GLU A 182 -7.21 2.87 -6.89
N GLU A 183 -7.63 2.02 -7.82
CA GLU A 183 -8.98 2.02 -8.38
C GLU A 183 -10.05 1.69 -7.32
N ILE A 184 -9.77 0.74 -6.42
CA ILE A 184 -10.73 0.26 -5.42
C ILE A 184 -10.74 1.14 -4.17
N TYR A 185 -9.55 1.51 -3.66
CA TYR A 185 -9.40 2.16 -2.35
C TYR A 185 -8.89 3.61 -2.41
N GLY A 186 -8.57 4.10 -3.60
CA GLY A 186 -8.03 5.44 -3.82
C GLY A 186 -6.52 5.54 -3.60
N TRP A 187 -5.95 6.66 -4.08
CA TRP A 187 -4.50 6.91 -4.06
C TRP A 187 -3.91 7.05 -2.63
N GLU A 188 -4.69 7.59 -1.67
CA GLU A 188 -4.24 7.72 -0.28
C GLU A 188 -3.97 6.36 0.35
N LYS A 189 -4.85 5.37 0.08
CA LYS A 189 -4.68 4.01 0.56
C LYS A 189 -3.52 3.30 -0.12
N LEU A 190 -3.32 3.55 -1.39
CA LEU A 190 -2.15 3.06 -2.12
C LEU A 190 -0.85 3.55 -1.49
N ASP A 191 -0.76 4.86 -1.17
CA ASP A 191 0.42 5.44 -0.52
C ASP A 191 0.71 4.80 0.85
N GLU A 192 -0.33 4.55 1.67
CA GLU A 192 -0.16 3.86 2.96
C GLU A 192 0.39 2.44 2.78
N VAL A 193 -0.12 1.70 1.80
CA VAL A 193 0.32 0.34 1.51
C VAL A 193 1.74 0.32 0.94
N LEU A 194 2.09 1.27 0.06
CA LEU A 194 3.47 1.45 -0.44
C LEU A 194 4.44 1.76 0.70
N GLN A 195 4.06 2.63 1.64
CA GLN A 195 4.88 2.93 2.82
C GLN A 195 5.06 1.69 3.71
N THR A 196 4.01 0.92 3.95
CA THR A 196 4.07 -0.34 4.71
C THR A 196 4.98 -1.35 4.01
N THR A 197 4.86 -1.46 2.68
CA THR A 197 5.70 -2.32 1.85
C THR A 197 7.17 -1.92 1.95
N ALA A 198 7.46 -0.63 1.76
CA ALA A 198 8.82 -0.09 1.87
C ALA A 198 9.43 -0.32 3.25
N ALA A 199 8.66 -0.09 4.32
CA ALA A 199 9.09 -0.34 5.69
C ALA A 199 9.36 -1.83 5.94
N SER A 200 8.50 -2.71 5.40
CA SER A 200 8.68 -4.16 5.49
C SER A 200 9.92 -4.64 4.73
N VAL A 201 10.13 -4.16 3.51
CA VAL A 201 11.32 -4.44 2.70
C VAL A 201 12.58 -3.97 3.42
N ARG A 202 12.56 -2.78 4.03
CA ARG A 202 13.66 -2.24 4.82
C ARG A 202 13.95 -3.12 6.04
N ASN A 203 12.94 -3.49 6.80
CA ASN A 203 13.09 -4.38 7.96
C ASN A 203 13.68 -5.73 7.56
N PHE A 204 13.19 -6.31 6.48
CA PHE A 204 13.73 -7.55 5.92
C PHE A 204 15.21 -7.41 5.56
N TYR A 205 15.60 -6.28 4.97
CA TYR A 205 16.98 -5.94 4.64
C TYR A 205 17.85 -5.77 5.89
N ASP A 206 17.37 -5.00 6.88
CA ASP A 206 18.12 -4.68 8.09
C ASP A 206 18.38 -5.94 8.95
N LEU A 207 17.41 -6.86 9.02
CA LEU A 207 17.56 -8.14 9.73
C LEU A 207 18.65 -9.04 9.14
N ARG A 208 19.05 -8.81 7.89
CA ARG A 208 20.07 -9.60 7.17
C ARG A 208 21.42 -8.89 7.03
N GLN A 209 21.53 -7.67 7.50
CA GLN A 209 22.83 -6.97 7.52
C GLN A 209 23.76 -7.64 8.54
N GLY A 210 24.94 -8.07 8.08
CA GLY A 210 25.98 -8.68 8.93
C GLY A 210 25.91 -10.20 9.07
N GLY A 211 24.96 -10.89 8.39
CA GLY A 211 24.95 -12.34 8.25
C GLY A 211 25.84 -12.85 7.10
N GLU A 212 25.87 -14.17 6.91
CA GLU A 212 26.55 -14.82 5.75
C GLU A 212 25.97 -14.35 4.41
N GLU A 213 24.78 -13.76 4.43
CA GLU A 213 24.05 -13.23 3.29
C GLU A 213 24.13 -11.72 3.29
N ASN A 214 25.11 -11.21 2.62
CA ASN A 214 25.26 -9.77 2.47
C ASN A 214 24.29 -9.29 1.37
N LEU A 215 23.17 -8.65 1.78
CA LEU A 215 22.33 -7.85 0.90
C LEU A 215 22.87 -6.42 0.92
N PRO A 216 23.86 -6.08 0.10
CA PRO A 216 24.60 -4.83 0.26
C PRO A 216 23.78 -3.60 -0.14
N MET A 217 22.64 -3.77 -0.80
CA MET A 217 21.84 -2.64 -1.27
C MET A 217 20.45 -3.00 -1.76
N VAL A 218 19.50 -2.11 -1.47
CA VAL A 218 18.15 -2.08 -2.03
C VAL A 218 17.91 -0.72 -2.69
N SER A 219 17.18 -0.68 -3.79
CA SER A 219 16.74 0.53 -4.48
C SER A 219 15.28 0.41 -4.86
N HIS A 220 14.60 1.55 -4.95
CA HIS A 220 13.27 1.68 -5.49
C HIS A 220 13.34 2.27 -6.90
N THR A 221 12.54 1.77 -7.83
CA THR A 221 12.43 2.29 -9.19
C THR A 221 11.19 3.19 -9.31
N GLY A 222 11.16 4.04 -10.33
CA GLY A 222 10.01 4.91 -10.56
C GLY A 222 8.70 4.20 -10.93
N ASP A 223 8.74 2.86 -11.12
CA ASP A 223 7.59 2.01 -11.42
C ASP A 223 7.17 1.17 -10.19
N ASP A 224 7.46 1.66 -8.98
CA ASP A 224 7.15 1.04 -7.67
C ASP A 224 7.82 -0.34 -7.41
N ASP A 225 8.79 -0.71 -8.23
CA ASP A 225 9.54 -1.95 -8.10
C ASP A 225 10.79 -1.78 -7.25
N PHE A 226 11.29 -2.87 -6.66
CA PHE A 226 12.51 -2.86 -5.88
C PHE A 226 13.61 -3.70 -6.52
N ILE A 227 14.84 -3.22 -6.41
CA ILE A 227 16.03 -3.92 -6.90
C ILE A 227 16.97 -4.16 -5.72
N PHE A 228 17.36 -5.42 -5.53
CA PHE A 228 18.40 -5.77 -4.57
C PHE A 228 19.65 -6.22 -5.31
N PHE A 229 20.79 -5.83 -4.80
CA PHE A 229 22.07 -6.49 -5.11
C PHE A 229 22.45 -7.42 -3.99
N THR A 230 22.85 -8.63 -4.33
CA THR A 230 23.25 -9.64 -3.35
C THR A 230 24.53 -10.34 -3.81
N ASP A 231 25.31 -10.75 -2.83
CA ASP A 231 26.54 -11.53 -2.98
C ASP A 231 26.25 -12.95 -2.50
N LEU A 232 25.89 -13.83 -3.43
CA LEU A 232 25.50 -15.20 -3.12
C LEU A 232 26.69 -16.18 -3.22
N PRO A 233 26.60 -17.37 -2.58
CA PRO A 233 27.66 -18.37 -2.58
C PRO A 233 28.13 -18.82 -3.98
N ASP A 234 29.34 -19.35 -4.06
CA ASP A 234 30.00 -19.68 -5.33
C ASP A 234 29.38 -20.82 -6.14
N ALA A 235 28.66 -21.74 -5.49
CA ALA A 235 28.01 -22.86 -6.17
C ALA A 235 26.66 -22.44 -6.78
N VAL A 236 26.50 -22.58 -8.10
CA VAL A 236 25.31 -22.18 -8.86
C VAL A 236 24.04 -22.82 -8.29
N GLU A 237 24.04 -24.11 -7.98
CA GLU A 237 22.89 -24.82 -7.40
C GLU A 237 22.50 -24.30 -6.02
N LEU A 238 23.49 -23.92 -5.18
CA LEU A 238 23.26 -23.30 -3.88
C LEU A 238 22.73 -21.88 -4.02
N ALA A 239 23.20 -21.15 -5.05
CA ALA A 239 22.73 -19.80 -5.33
C ALA A 239 21.26 -19.79 -5.75
N ASP A 240 20.85 -20.68 -6.67
CA ASP A 240 19.45 -20.77 -7.14
C ASP A 240 18.50 -21.18 -6.00
N ARG A 241 18.90 -22.15 -5.19
CA ARG A 241 18.14 -22.54 -4.01
C ARG A 241 17.97 -21.40 -3.04
N ARG A 242 19.06 -20.67 -2.78
CA ARG A 242 19.03 -19.54 -1.84
C ARG A 242 18.24 -18.35 -2.35
N ILE A 243 18.28 -18.06 -3.66
CA ILE A 243 17.42 -17.08 -4.30
C ILE A 243 15.95 -17.41 -4.05
N ASN A 244 15.56 -18.66 -4.27
CA ASN A 244 14.18 -19.11 -4.04
C ASN A 244 13.75 -18.99 -2.56
N GLU A 245 14.63 -19.33 -1.63
CA GLU A 245 14.40 -19.20 -0.18
C GLU A 245 14.22 -17.72 0.19
N ILE A 246 15.14 -16.83 -0.22
CA ILE A 246 15.06 -15.39 0.02
C ILE A 246 13.78 -14.81 -0.58
N THR A 247 13.42 -15.23 -1.79
CA THR A 247 12.19 -14.81 -2.47
C THR A 247 10.95 -15.15 -1.65
N GLN A 248 10.86 -16.41 -1.21
CA GLN A 248 9.72 -16.88 -0.41
C GLN A 248 9.64 -16.16 0.94
N GLU A 249 10.78 -16.02 1.62
CA GLU A 249 10.85 -15.32 2.90
C GLU A 249 10.46 -13.84 2.78
N LEU A 250 10.86 -13.16 1.69
CA LEU A 250 10.48 -11.79 1.41
C LEU A 250 8.97 -11.66 1.13
N GLN A 251 8.44 -12.55 0.29
CA GLN A 251 7.00 -12.57 -0.02
C GLN A 251 6.17 -12.76 1.26
N ASP A 252 6.52 -13.73 2.09
CA ASP A 252 5.82 -14.01 3.34
C ASP A 252 5.95 -12.84 4.34
N HIS A 253 7.14 -12.21 4.40
CA HIS A 253 7.40 -11.08 5.30
C HIS A 253 6.57 -9.84 4.91
N VAL A 254 6.58 -9.45 3.65
CA VAL A 254 5.82 -8.30 3.14
C VAL A 254 4.32 -8.56 3.25
N ARG A 255 3.86 -9.74 2.86
CA ARG A 255 2.45 -10.12 2.97
C ARG A 255 1.95 -10.06 4.40
N THR A 256 2.69 -10.61 5.37
CA THR A 256 2.32 -10.57 6.79
C THR A 256 2.25 -9.13 7.31
N ALA A 257 3.16 -8.26 6.87
CA ALA A 257 3.15 -6.85 7.27
C ALA A 257 1.92 -6.11 6.71
N ILE A 258 1.58 -6.34 5.44
CA ILE A 258 0.40 -5.74 4.80
C ILE A 258 -0.89 -6.27 5.45
N GLU A 259 -0.99 -7.58 5.69
CA GLU A 259 -2.14 -8.20 6.35
C GLU A 259 -2.37 -7.64 7.75
N ALA A 260 -1.29 -7.47 8.52
CA ALA A 260 -1.37 -6.92 9.87
C ALA A 260 -1.78 -5.44 9.91
N ALA A 261 -1.38 -4.64 8.91
CA ALA A 261 -1.63 -3.20 8.88
C ALA A 261 -2.93 -2.82 8.13
N HIS A 262 -3.32 -3.60 7.11
CA HIS A 262 -4.38 -3.22 6.17
C HIS A 262 -5.46 -4.30 5.98
N GLY A 263 -5.32 -5.47 6.60
CA GLY A 263 -6.27 -6.57 6.51
C GLY A 263 -5.99 -7.59 5.40
N GLU A 264 -6.69 -8.74 5.48
CA GLU A 264 -6.52 -9.89 4.58
C GLU A 264 -6.94 -9.56 3.13
N ASP A 265 -7.97 -8.76 2.94
CA ASP A 265 -8.51 -8.41 1.63
C ASP A 265 -7.48 -7.58 0.83
N ILE A 266 -6.87 -6.57 1.44
CA ILE A 266 -5.80 -5.79 0.82
C ILE A 266 -4.56 -6.64 0.59
N ALA A 267 -4.15 -7.45 1.58
CA ALA A 267 -3.03 -8.37 1.42
C ALA A 267 -3.25 -9.41 0.30
N GLY A 268 -4.50 -9.79 0.05
CA GLY A 268 -4.90 -10.69 -1.03
C GLY A 268 -4.77 -10.08 -2.43
N LEU A 269 -4.83 -8.76 -2.54
CA LEU A 269 -4.62 -8.06 -3.82
C LEU A 269 -3.14 -7.97 -4.19
N PHE A 270 -2.24 -8.06 -3.20
CA PHE A 270 -0.80 -7.93 -3.43
C PHE A 270 -0.18 -9.22 -3.93
N GLU A 271 0.46 -9.13 -5.07
CA GLU A 271 1.31 -10.19 -5.61
C GLU A 271 2.72 -9.64 -5.84
N ILE A 272 3.69 -10.40 -5.36
CA ILE A 272 5.10 -10.07 -5.47
C ILE A 272 5.75 -11.13 -6.35
N TYR A 273 6.36 -10.72 -7.44
CA TYR A 273 7.14 -11.58 -8.31
C TYR A 273 8.61 -11.20 -8.21
N VAL A 274 9.45 -12.20 -8.07
CA VAL A 274 10.90 -11.98 -7.98
C VAL A 274 11.58 -12.69 -9.12
N GLY A 275 12.37 -11.94 -9.86
CA GLY A 275 13.28 -12.47 -10.86
C GLY A 275 14.73 -12.19 -10.46
N SER A 276 15.64 -13.02 -10.93
CA SER A 276 17.07 -12.89 -10.63
C SER A 276 17.93 -12.95 -11.87
N ALA A 277 19.10 -12.29 -11.80
CA ALA A 277 20.14 -12.40 -12.80
C ALA A 277 21.52 -12.32 -12.13
N THR A 278 22.40 -13.27 -12.43
CA THR A 278 23.78 -13.26 -11.94
C THR A 278 24.69 -12.59 -12.96
N LEU A 279 25.43 -11.58 -12.51
CA LEU A 279 26.33 -10.76 -13.31
C LEU A 279 27.78 -11.14 -13.02
N PHE A 280 28.57 -11.21 -14.09
CA PHE A 280 29.99 -11.43 -14.01
C PHE A 280 30.75 -10.22 -14.58
N ARG A 281 31.84 -9.84 -13.90
CA ARG A 281 32.73 -8.80 -14.39
C ARG A 281 33.31 -9.20 -15.75
N ASN A 282 33.22 -8.30 -16.72
CA ASN A 282 33.86 -8.44 -18.00
C ASN A 282 34.74 -7.21 -18.26
N PRO A 283 36.07 -7.36 -18.36
CA PRO A 283 36.97 -6.21 -18.56
C PRO A 283 36.74 -5.43 -19.86
N LYS A 284 36.05 -6.02 -20.84
CA LYS A 284 35.74 -5.41 -22.15
C LYS A 284 34.44 -4.62 -22.16
N ILE A 285 33.64 -4.73 -21.08
CA ILE A 285 32.32 -4.10 -21.00
C ILE A 285 32.28 -3.20 -19.77
N ARG A 286 31.73 -2.00 -19.91
CA ARG A 286 31.55 -1.08 -18.77
C ARG A 286 30.62 -1.72 -17.73
N PRO A 287 31.00 -1.68 -16.43
CA PRO A 287 30.19 -2.28 -15.35
C PRO A 287 28.73 -1.84 -15.35
N GLU A 288 28.46 -0.57 -15.59
CA GLU A 288 27.11 -0.02 -15.64
C GLU A 288 26.25 -0.71 -16.72
N ARG A 289 26.82 -1.01 -17.87
CA ARG A 289 26.16 -1.74 -18.94
C ARG A 289 25.82 -3.18 -18.54
N ILE A 290 26.70 -3.82 -17.78
CA ILE A 290 26.47 -5.18 -17.26
C ILE A 290 25.30 -5.14 -16.26
N ILE A 291 25.32 -4.15 -15.36
CA ILE A 291 24.27 -3.98 -14.34
C ILE A 291 22.92 -3.71 -14.99
N TYR A 292 22.82 -2.75 -15.92
CA TYR A 292 21.56 -2.48 -16.63
C TYR A 292 21.02 -3.70 -17.39
N ARG A 293 21.91 -4.49 -18.01
CA ARG A 293 21.50 -5.73 -18.65
C ARG A 293 20.93 -6.72 -17.64
N GLY A 294 21.62 -6.89 -16.51
CA GLY A 294 21.17 -7.78 -15.44
C GLY A 294 19.85 -7.36 -14.83
N ILE A 295 19.63 -6.08 -14.60
CA ILE A 295 18.33 -5.57 -14.14
C ILE A 295 17.22 -5.96 -15.12
N ARG A 296 17.43 -5.78 -16.44
CA ARG A 296 16.45 -6.16 -17.44
C ARG A 296 16.23 -7.68 -17.54
N GLU A 297 17.28 -8.47 -17.38
CA GLU A 297 17.18 -9.93 -17.35
C GLU A 297 16.40 -10.39 -16.11
N ALA A 298 16.66 -9.81 -14.94
CA ALA A 298 15.92 -10.09 -13.70
C ALA A 298 14.44 -9.67 -13.80
N ALA A 299 14.16 -8.49 -14.35
CA ALA A 299 12.79 -8.04 -14.62
C ALA A 299 12.04 -8.96 -15.59
N ALA A 300 12.70 -9.39 -16.66
CA ALA A 300 12.10 -10.36 -17.60
C ALA A 300 11.83 -11.72 -16.93
N ALA A 301 12.69 -12.15 -16.00
CA ALA A 301 12.49 -13.37 -15.22
C ALA A 301 11.29 -13.23 -14.27
N ALA A 302 11.12 -12.08 -13.59
CA ALA A 302 9.96 -11.80 -12.73
C ALA A 302 8.64 -11.89 -13.52
N ARG A 303 8.56 -11.24 -14.69
CA ARG A 303 7.38 -11.31 -15.59
C ARG A 303 7.11 -12.74 -16.10
N GLY A 304 8.15 -13.53 -16.30
CA GLY A 304 8.00 -14.95 -16.64
C GLY A 304 7.37 -15.78 -15.52
N VAL A 305 7.60 -15.44 -14.26
CA VAL A 305 6.93 -16.03 -13.09
C VAL A 305 5.47 -15.58 -13.06
N GLU A 306 5.20 -14.30 -13.23
CA GLU A 306 3.85 -13.73 -13.32
C GLU A 306 2.98 -14.47 -14.34
N SER A 307 3.48 -14.62 -15.57
CA SER A 307 2.73 -15.32 -16.63
C SER A 307 2.39 -16.77 -16.29
N ARG A 308 3.28 -17.49 -15.60
CA ARG A 308 3.03 -18.86 -15.15
C ARG A 308 2.00 -18.90 -14.03
N GLU A 309 2.10 -18.01 -13.05
CA GLU A 309 1.14 -17.93 -11.95
C GLU A 309 -0.27 -17.54 -12.45
N ARG A 310 -0.35 -16.61 -13.41
CA ARG A 310 -1.62 -16.26 -14.06
C ARG A 310 -2.26 -17.47 -14.74
N SER A 311 -1.48 -18.24 -15.49
CA SER A 311 -1.97 -19.47 -16.13
C SER A 311 -2.44 -20.50 -15.11
N ARG A 312 -1.76 -20.60 -13.97
CA ARG A 312 -2.15 -21.48 -12.87
C ARG A 312 -3.47 -21.03 -12.24
N LYS A 313 -3.63 -19.72 -11.96
CA LYS A 313 -4.89 -19.19 -11.41
C LYS A 313 -6.09 -19.44 -12.31
N VAL A 314 -5.91 -19.34 -13.63
CA VAL A 314 -6.97 -19.69 -14.60
C VAL A 314 -7.29 -21.20 -14.54
N ALA A 315 -6.31 -22.07 -14.37
CA ALA A 315 -6.53 -23.49 -14.19
C ALA A 315 -7.27 -23.80 -12.87
N ASP A 316 -6.82 -23.18 -11.76
CA ASP A 316 -7.46 -23.29 -10.44
C ASP A 316 -8.92 -22.77 -10.47
N LEU A 317 -9.19 -21.68 -11.22
CA LEU A 317 -10.55 -21.16 -11.41
C LEU A 317 -11.44 -22.18 -12.16
N LYS A 318 -10.95 -22.76 -13.24
CA LYS A 318 -11.71 -23.78 -13.99
C LYS A 318 -12.04 -24.99 -13.11
N GLU A 319 -11.10 -25.39 -12.28
CA GLU A 319 -11.33 -26.45 -11.29
C GLU A 319 -12.34 -26.03 -10.23
N THR A 320 -12.21 -24.79 -9.68
CA THR A 320 -13.16 -24.18 -8.74
C THR A 320 -14.59 -24.21 -9.29
N ILE A 321 -14.79 -23.80 -10.54
CA ILE A 321 -16.11 -23.81 -11.20
C ILE A 321 -16.63 -25.24 -11.38
N ARG A 322 -15.77 -26.15 -11.86
CA ARG A 322 -16.14 -27.56 -12.10
C ARG A 322 -16.55 -28.29 -10.81
N GLU A 323 -15.83 -28.06 -9.73
CA GLU A 323 -16.04 -28.75 -8.43
C GLU A 323 -17.01 -28.01 -7.52
N GLY A 324 -17.42 -26.79 -7.90
CA GLY A 324 -18.25 -25.92 -7.06
C GLY A 324 -17.53 -25.47 -5.78
N ALA A 325 -16.18 -25.30 -5.87
CA ALA A 325 -15.31 -25.00 -4.75
C ALA A 325 -15.34 -23.51 -4.36
N VAL A 326 -16.56 -22.97 -4.19
CA VAL A 326 -16.87 -21.65 -3.68
C VAL A 326 -17.67 -21.81 -2.39
N TYR A 327 -17.37 -20.98 -1.39
CA TYR A 327 -18.21 -20.84 -0.20
C TYR A 327 -18.68 -19.40 -0.05
N ILE A 328 -19.78 -19.23 0.64
CA ILE A 328 -20.41 -17.92 0.86
C ILE A 328 -20.25 -17.52 2.32
N VAL A 329 -19.79 -16.30 2.53
CA VAL A 329 -19.83 -15.61 3.82
C VAL A 329 -21.06 -14.72 3.84
N TYR A 330 -21.93 -14.90 4.84
CA TYR A 330 -23.13 -14.08 4.98
C TYR A 330 -22.86 -12.96 5.97
N HIS A 331 -22.78 -11.74 5.47
CA HIS A 331 -22.51 -10.55 6.26
C HIS A 331 -23.82 -9.91 6.72
N PRO A 332 -24.08 -9.76 8.04
CA PRO A 332 -25.36 -9.28 8.51
C PRO A 332 -25.56 -7.80 8.23
N ILE A 333 -26.77 -7.46 7.73
CA ILE A 333 -27.30 -6.11 7.63
C ILE A 333 -28.30 -5.95 8.77
N VAL A 334 -28.12 -4.96 9.62
CA VAL A 334 -28.96 -4.75 10.80
C VAL A 334 -29.80 -3.47 10.68
N VAL A 335 -30.98 -3.49 11.29
CA VAL A 335 -31.80 -2.29 11.49
C VAL A 335 -31.05 -1.33 12.40
N THR A 336 -30.74 -0.12 11.93
CA THR A 336 -29.95 0.86 12.69
C THR A 336 -30.55 1.19 14.05
N GLU A 337 -31.86 1.25 14.16
CA GLU A 337 -32.54 1.62 15.42
C GLU A 337 -32.46 0.50 16.48
N THR A 338 -32.69 -0.76 16.10
CA THR A 338 -32.87 -1.90 17.00
C THR A 338 -31.68 -2.86 17.07
N LYS A 339 -30.73 -2.78 16.14
CA LYS A 339 -29.65 -3.74 15.90
C LYS A 339 -30.15 -5.16 15.56
N GLU A 340 -31.42 -5.33 15.25
CA GLU A 340 -31.95 -6.62 14.79
C GLU A 340 -31.52 -6.90 13.34
N ILE A 341 -31.26 -8.17 13.03
CA ILE A 341 -30.83 -8.57 11.70
C ILE A 341 -31.99 -8.43 10.72
N TYR A 342 -31.83 -7.54 9.75
CA TYR A 342 -32.73 -7.30 8.63
C TYR A 342 -32.50 -8.27 7.48
N GLY A 343 -31.26 -8.64 7.21
CA GLY A 343 -30.89 -9.51 6.13
C GLY A 343 -29.40 -9.85 6.13
N TYR A 344 -28.96 -10.45 5.06
CA TYR A 344 -27.56 -10.85 4.89
C TYR A 344 -27.10 -10.52 3.47
N GLU A 345 -25.90 -9.99 3.34
CA GLU A 345 -25.19 -9.92 2.08
C GLU A 345 -24.38 -11.20 1.85
N ALA A 346 -24.49 -11.77 0.66
CA ALA A 346 -23.80 -12.99 0.25
C ALA A 346 -22.48 -12.64 -0.44
N LEU A 347 -21.38 -12.86 0.27
CA LEU A 347 -20.03 -12.59 -0.20
C LEU A 347 -19.32 -13.87 -0.59
N ALA A 348 -19.05 -14.06 -1.88
CA ALA A 348 -18.39 -15.25 -2.41
C ALA A 348 -16.90 -15.27 -2.05
N ARG A 349 -16.38 -16.46 -1.72
CA ARG A 349 -14.96 -16.74 -1.44
C ARG A 349 -14.55 -18.02 -2.14
N GLY A 350 -13.40 -18.02 -2.81
CA GLY A 350 -12.83 -19.25 -3.37
C GLY A 350 -12.20 -20.12 -2.29
N GLN A 351 -12.27 -21.45 -2.44
CA GLN A 351 -11.60 -22.37 -1.53
C GLN A 351 -10.09 -22.43 -1.77
N HIS A 352 -9.64 -22.24 -3.01
CA HIS A 352 -8.22 -22.16 -3.33
C HIS A 352 -7.62 -20.87 -2.75
N ARG A 353 -6.47 -21.00 -2.05
CA ARG A 353 -5.80 -19.87 -1.39
C ARG A 353 -5.55 -18.68 -2.34
N GLY A 354 -5.15 -18.97 -3.61
CA GLY A 354 -4.89 -17.95 -4.63
C GLY A 354 -6.13 -17.30 -5.24
N LEU A 355 -7.35 -17.79 -4.92
CA LEU A 355 -8.64 -17.29 -5.42
C LEU A 355 -9.61 -16.95 -4.27
N ARG A 356 -9.11 -16.77 -3.04
CA ARG A 356 -9.94 -16.57 -1.86
C ARG A 356 -10.64 -15.21 -1.85
N SER A 357 -9.90 -14.16 -2.24
CA SER A 357 -10.45 -12.80 -2.36
C SER A 357 -11.43 -12.73 -3.53
N PRO A 358 -12.60 -12.10 -3.34
CA PRO A 358 -13.58 -11.89 -4.42
C PRO A 358 -12.97 -11.16 -5.62
N GLU A 359 -12.19 -10.12 -5.38
CA GLU A 359 -11.58 -9.30 -6.42
C GLU A 359 -10.63 -10.13 -7.29
N VAL A 360 -9.84 -11.02 -6.67
CA VAL A 360 -8.97 -11.94 -7.42
C VAL A 360 -9.79 -12.97 -8.16
N LEU A 361 -10.79 -13.58 -7.49
CA LEU A 361 -11.64 -14.61 -8.05
C LEU A 361 -12.39 -14.11 -9.30
N PHE A 362 -13.07 -12.98 -9.19
CA PHE A 362 -13.82 -12.37 -10.27
C PHE A 362 -12.90 -11.76 -11.34
N GLY A 363 -11.78 -11.13 -10.95
CA GLY A 363 -10.80 -10.62 -11.90
C GLY A 363 -10.19 -11.70 -12.79
N VAL A 364 -9.83 -12.86 -12.23
CA VAL A 364 -9.35 -14.02 -13.02
C VAL A 364 -10.47 -14.57 -13.92
N ALA A 365 -11.73 -14.56 -13.45
CA ALA A 365 -12.87 -15.01 -14.24
C ALA A 365 -13.15 -14.10 -15.44
N GLU A 366 -13.05 -12.80 -15.26
CA GLU A 366 -13.16 -11.82 -16.35
C GLU A 366 -12.06 -12.02 -17.40
N GLU A 367 -10.80 -12.10 -16.98
CA GLU A 367 -9.66 -12.36 -17.86
C GLU A 367 -9.76 -13.68 -18.63
N ALA A 368 -10.35 -14.69 -17.99
CA ALA A 368 -10.54 -16.03 -18.60
C ALA A 368 -11.84 -16.15 -19.40
N ASN A 369 -12.68 -15.11 -19.47
CA ASN A 369 -14.04 -15.13 -20.03
C ASN A 369 -14.94 -16.20 -19.39
N LEU A 370 -14.84 -16.38 -18.07
CA LEU A 370 -15.62 -17.33 -17.26
C LEU A 370 -16.50 -16.63 -16.23
N ILE A 371 -16.75 -15.33 -16.41
CA ILE A 371 -17.50 -14.51 -15.45
C ILE A 371 -18.93 -15.04 -15.23
N TRP A 372 -19.62 -15.43 -16.28
CA TRP A 372 -20.98 -15.93 -16.16
C TRP A 372 -21.07 -17.27 -15.44
N GLU A 373 -20.15 -18.19 -15.74
CA GLU A 373 -20.08 -19.50 -15.07
C GLU A 373 -19.82 -19.33 -13.57
N LEU A 374 -18.90 -18.42 -13.21
CA LEU A 374 -18.61 -18.11 -11.82
C LEU A 374 -19.81 -17.43 -11.13
N SER A 375 -20.38 -16.40 -11.75
CA SER A 375 -21.55 -15.68 -11.21
C SER A 375 -22.71 -16.63 -10.93
N ARG A 376 -23.01 -17.54 -11.87
CA ARG A 376 -24.05 -18.57 -11.68
C ARG A 376 -23.73 -19.47 -10.47
N LEU A 377 -22.49 -19.95 -10.36
CA LEU A 377 -22.06 -20.77 -9.23
C LEU A 377 -22.24 -20.02 -7.90
N CYS A 378 -21.78 -18.75 -7.82
CA CYS A 378 -21.88 -17.94 -6.62
C CYS A 378 -23.34 -17.70 -6.21
N ARG A 379 -24.22 -17.32 -7.16
CA ARG A 379 -25.66 -17.13 -6.90
C ARG A 379 -26.32 -18.40 -6.37
N ARG A 380 -26.09 -19.54 -7.03
CA ARG A 380 -26.62 -20.82 -6.59
C ARG A 380 -26.16 -21.14 -5.17
N LYS A 381 -24.86 -21.02 -4.88
CA LYS A 381 -24.30 -21.27 -3.54
C LYS A 381 -24.85 -20.32 -2.48
N ALA A 382 -25.06 -19.04 -2.82
CA ALA A 382 -25.66 -18.06 -1.91
C ALA A 382 -27.08 -18.45 -1.50
N ILE A 383 -27.89 -18.95 -2.44
CA ILE A 383 -29.26 -19.35 -2.19
C ILE A 383 -29.30 -20.69 -1.43
N GLU A 384 -28.60 -21.73 -1.92
CA GLU A 384 -28.54 -23.05 -1.28
C GLU A 384 -28.12 -22.96 0.19
N GLY A 385 -27.14 -22.10 0.52
CA GLY A 385 -26.61 -22.00 1.86
C GLY A 385 -27.53 -21.33 2.89
N ILE A 386 -28.50 -20.53 2.44
CA ILE A 386 -29.35 -19.74 3.36
C ILE A 386 -30.84 -20.10 3.28
N GLU A 387 -31.31 -20.77 2.22
CA GLU A 387 -32.72 -21.02 1.94
C GLU A 387 -33.51 -21.60 3.14
N THR A 388 -32.88 -22.47 3.92
CA THR A 388 -33.51 -23.09 5.10
C THR A 388 -33.46 -22.25 6.37
N ASN A 389 -32.63 -21.19 6.40
CA ASN A 389 -32.30 -20.42 7.60
C ASN A 389 -32.78 -18.96 7.54
N LEU A 390 -33.19 -18.48 6.35
CA LEU A 390 -33.70 -17.12 6.20
C LEU A 390 -35.14 -17.04 6.77
N ARG A 391 -35.35 -16.11 7.70
CA ARG A 391 -36.69 -15.86 8.22
C ARG A 391 -37.56 -15.17 7.17
N PRO A 392 -38.92 -15.30 7.21
CA PRO A 392 -39.79 -14.67 6.24
C PRO A 392 -39.71 -13.13 6.18
N ASP A 393 -39.22 -12.50 7.23
CA ASP A 393 -39.03 -11.05 7.37
C ASP A 393 -37.61 -10.58 6.99
N GLN A 394 -36.70 -11.49 6.63
CA GLN A 394 -35.31 -11.20 6.28
C GLN A 394 -35.06 -11.23 4.78
N PHE A 395 -34.00 -10.54 4.36
CA PHE A 395 -33.60 -10.42 2.96
C PHE A 395 -32.22 -11.02 2.72
N LEU A 396 -32.02 -11.54 1.51
CA LEU A 396 -30.73 -11.98 1.00
C LEU A 396 -30.29 -11.02 -0.11
N PHE A 397 -29.18 -10.37 0.08
CA PHE A 397 -28.56 -9.46 -0.87
C PHE A 397 -27.49 -10.22 -1.66
N ILE A 398 -27.55 -10.14 -2.99
CA ILE A 398 -26.68 -10.89 -3.90
C ILE A 398 -26.10 -9.91 -4.92
N ASN A 399 -24.78 -9.82 -4.97
CA ASN A 399 -24.06 -9.04 -5.96
C ASN A 399 -24.26 -9.60 -7.38
N ILE A 400 -24.60 -8.72 -8.33
CA ILE A 400 -24.72 -9.04 -9.75
C ILE A 400 -24.02 -7.98 -10.60
N ASP A 401 -23.35 -8.44 -11.65
CA ASP A 401 -22.82 -7.56 -12.68
C ASP A 401 -23.93 -7.18 -13.68
N PRO A 402 -24.04 -5.92 -14.14
CA PRO A 402 -24.96 -5.54 -15.20
C PRO A 402 -24.87 -6.38 -16.47
N HIS A 403 -23.71 -6.97 -16.75
CA HIS A 403 -23.54 -7.90 -17.87
C HIS A 403 -24.22 -9.26 -17.65
N ASP A 404 -24.54 -9.65 -16.41
CA ASP A 404 -25.29 -10.88 -16.10
C ASP A 404 -26.67 -10.88 -16.75
N PHE A 405 -27.30 -9.69 -16.90
CA PHE A 405 -28.59 -9.57 -17.60
C PHE A 405 -28.53 -9.91 -19.10
N ARG A 406 -27.32 -10.01 -19.67
CA ARG A 406 -27.11 -10.49 -21.05
C ARG A 406 -26.92 -12.01 -21.13
N ASP A 407 -26.67 -12.66 -19.98
CA ASP A 407 -26.66 -14.12 -19.90
C ASP A 407 -28.10 -14.67 -20.07
N PRO A 408 -28.39 -15.44 -21.13
CA PRO A 408 -29.72 -15.98 -21.34
C PRO A 408 -30.22 -16.83 -20.17
N THR A 409 -29.34 -17.57 -19.50
CA THR A 409 -29.70 -18.41 -18.37
C THR A 409 -30.17 -17.57 -17.18
N PHE A 410 -29.47 -16.48 -16.88
CA PHE A 410 -29.89 -15.54 -15.83
C PHE A 410 -31.14 -14.79 -16.19
N ARG A 411 -31.24 -14.30 -17.43
CA ARG A 411 -32.39 -13.49 -17.90
C ARG A 411 -33.69 -14.27 -17.88
N TYR A 412 -33.69 -15.52 -18.33
CA TYR A 412 -34.89 -16.33 -18.38
C TYR A 412 -35.18 -17.04 -17.08
N LEU A 413 -34.26 -16.97 -16.08
CA LEU A 413 -34.37 -17.65 -14.79
C LEU A 413 -34.79 -19.12 -15.02
N ASP A 414 -34.00 -19.85 -15.78
CA ASP A 414 -34.21 -21.29 -15.93
C ASP A 414 -34.46 -21.87 -14.54
N GLU A 415 -35.54 -22.60 -14.39
CA GLU A 415 -36.19 -22.92 -13.12
C GLU A 415 -35.28 -23.49 -12.05
N ASP A 416 -34.09 -23.97 -12.44
CA ASP A 416 -33.09 -24.57 -11.54
C ASP A 416 -32.17 -23.60 -10.79
N GLU A 417 -31.98 -22.36 -11.25
CA GLU A 417 -30.97 -21.44 -10.65
C GLU A 417 -31.52 -20.48 -9.57
N LEU A 418 -32.77 -20.07 -9.69
CA LEU A 418 -33.43 -19.16 -8.76
C LEU A 418 -34.85 -19.63 -8.39
N ASN A 419 -35.07 -20.93 -8.35
CA ASN A 419 -36.32 -21.50 -7.90
C ASN A 419 -36.46 -21.37 -6.38
N VAL A 420 -36.44 -20.11 -5.93
CA VAL A 420 -36.58 -19.73 -4.52
C VAL A 420 -38.04 -19.65 -4.20
N SER A 421 -38.46 -20.31 -3.15
CA SER A 421 -39.82 -20.26 -2.63
C SER A 421 -40.28 -18.83 -2.32
N HIS A 422 -39.34 -17.89 -2.16
CA HIS A 422 -39.55 -16.52 -1.69
C HIS A 422 -38.73 -15.48 -2.47
N ARG A 423 -38.99 -15.32 -3.79
CA ARG A 423 -38.30 -14.32 -4.64
C ARG A 423 -38.32 -12.91 -4.07
N GLY A 424 -39.39 -12.54 -3.35
CA GLY A 424 -39.53 -11.23 -2.70
C GLY A 424 -38.53 -10.97 -1.56
N GLN A 425 -37.77 -11.97 -1.12
CA GLN A 425 -36.71 -11.84 -0.13
C GLN A 425 -35.32 -11.64 -0.77
N ILE A 426 -35.21 -11.72 -2.10
CA ILE A 426 -33.92 -11.52 -2.79
C ILE A 426 -33.80 -10.08 -3.25
N VAL A 427 -32.69 -9.46 -2.88
CA VAL A 427 -32.25 -8.15 -3.35
C VAL A 427 -31.04 -8.33 -4.23
N LEU A 428 -31.12 -7.86 -5.46
CA LEU A 428 -30.02 -7.90 -6.43
C LEU A 428 -29.23 -6.59 -6.33
N GLU A 429 -27.98 -6.68 -5.93
CA GLU A 429 -27.07 -5.53 -5.76
C GLU A 429 -26.35 -5.26 -7.08
N ILE A 430 -26.48 -4.05 -7.57
CA ILE A 430 -25.84 -3.60 -8.82
C ILE A 430 -24.75 -2.63 -8.46
N THR A 431 -23.49 -3.03 -8.73
CA THR A 431 -22.36 -2.13 -8.56
C THR A 431 -22.30 -1.12 -9.70
N GLU A 432 -22.13 0.15 -9.35
CA GLU A 432 -22.09 1.23 -10.33
C GLU A 432 -20.83 1.24 -11.19
N ARG A 433 -19.76 0.57 -10.76
CA ARG A 433 -18.45 0.53 -11.46
C ARG A 433 -18.56 0.03 -12.91
N THR A 434 -19.60 -0.74 -13.22
CA THR A 434 -19.85 -1.20 -14.59
C THR A 434 -20.71 -0.16 -15.32
N ALA A 435 -20.11 0.58 -16.24
CA ALA A 435 -20.79 1.62 -17.00
C ALA A 435 -22.00 1.04 -17.78
N ILE A 436 -23.19 1.35 -17.33
CA ILE A 436 -24.43 1.05 -18.06
C ILE A 436 -24.53 2.02 -19.23
N THR A 437 -24.22 1.57 -20.43
CA THR A 437 -24.23 2.40 -21.64
C THR A 437 -25.61 2.56 -22.26
N ASP A 438 -26.54 1.64 -21.99
CA ASP A 438 -27.91 1.62 -22.54
C ASP A 438 -28.93 1.50 -21.39
N TYR A 439 -29.21 2.61 -20.72
CA TYR A 439 -30.20 2.68 -19.64
C TYR A 439 -31.60 2.23 -20.03
N PRO A 440 -32.17 2.61 -21.22
CA PRO A 440 -33.49 2.15 -21.60
C PRO A 440 -33.62 0.64 -21.67
N THR A 441 -32.69 -0.05 -22.30
CA THR A 441 -32.67 -1.52 -22.35
C THR A 441 -32.52 -2.12 -20.98
N PHE A 442 -31.61 -1.55 -20.14
CA PHE A 442 -31.35 -2.04 -18.79
C PHE A 442 -32.58 -1.88 -17.87
N GLN A 443 -33.27 -0.74 -17.93
CA GLN A 443 -34.56 -0.53 -17.24
C GLN A 443 -35.60 -1.57 -17.62
N GLY A 444 -35.63 -2.00 -18.90
CA GLY A 444 -36.48 -3.10 -19.35
C GLY A 444 -36.21 -4.39 -18.59
N TYR A 445 -34.92 -4.75 -18.38
CA TYR A 445 -34.53 -5.92 -17.59
C TYR A 445 -34.95 -5.79 -16.12
N LEU A 446 -34.69 -4.65 -15.49
CA LEU A 446 -35.08 -4.41 -14.11
C LEU A 446 -36.59 -4.54 -13.91
N LYS A 447 -37.37 -4.03 -14.85
CA LYS A 447 -38.83 -4.15 -14.82
C LYS A 447 -39.28 -5.62 -14.87
N GLU A 448 -38.73 -6.42 -15.80
CA GLU A 448 -39.02 -7.85 -15.90
C GLU A 448 -38.75 -8.59 -14.60
N PHE A 449 -37.63 -8.26 -13.91
CA PHE A 449 -37.25 -8.87 -12.63
C PHE A 449 -38.16 -8.41 -11.48
N ARG A 450 -38.54 -7.12 -11.43
CA ARG A 450 -39.49 -6.61 -10.43
C ARG A 450 -40.86 -7.28 -10.56
N GLU A 451 -41.34 -7.50 -11.78
CA GLU A 451 -42.59 -8.23 -12.03
C GLU A 451 -42.55 -9.68 -11.54
N ARG A 452 -41.33 -10.25 -11.42
CA ARG A 452 -41.10 -11.57 -10.84
C ARG A 452 -40.88 -11.54 -9.32
N GLY A 453 -40.87 -10.35 -8.71
CA GLY A 453 -40.82 -10.14 -7.27
C GLY A 453 -39.44 -9.77 -6.71
N PHE A 454 -38.39 -9.65 -7.51
CA PHE A 454 -37.06 -9.24 -7.06
C PHE A 454 -37.01 -7.76 -6.69
N ARG A 455 -36.12 -7.42 -5.74
CA ARG A 455 -35.75 -6.06 -5.36
C ARG A 455 -34.35 -5.73 -5.83
N PHE A 456 -34.04 -4.43 -5.86
CA PHE A 456 -32.74 -3.94 -6.31
C PHE A 456 -32.08 -3.01 -5.29
N ALA A 457 -30.77 -3.15 -5.16
CA ALA A 457 -29.93 -2.21 -4.46
C ALA A 457 -28.90 -1.61 -5.42
N VAL A 458 -28.58 -0.33 -5.22
CA VAL A 458 -27.39 0.30 -5.80
C VAL A 458 -26.31 0.24 -4.78
N ASP A 459 -25.18 -0.36 -5.16
CA ASP A 459 -24.02 -0.58 -4.32
C ASP A 459 -22.92 0.48 -4.56
N ASP A 460 -22.02 0.65 -3.58
CA ASP A 460 -20.87 1.59 -3.62
C ASP A 460 -21.25 3.07 -3.83
N ALA A 461 -22.47 3.51 -3.45
CA ALA A 461 -22.89 4.88 -3.65
C ALA A 461 -22.02 5.86 -2.86
N GLY A 462 -21.35 6.78 -3.57
CA GLY A 462 -20.45 7.79 -3.00
C GLY A 462 -18.98 7.53 -3.19
N SER A 463 -18.58 6.40 -3.79
CA SER A 463 -17.17 6.10 -4.12
C SER A 463 -16.60 6.97 -5.27
N GLY A 464 -17.39 7.93 -5.78
CA GLY A 464 -16.96 8.88 -6.82
C GLY A 464 -17.44 8.55 -8.23
N TYR A 465 -17.99 7.38 -8.46
CA TYR A 465 -18.54 6.93 -9.75
C TYR A 465 -20.07 7.01 -9.79
N ALA A 466 -20.76 6.94 -8.61
CA ALA A 466 -22.23 7.05 -8.51
C ALA A 466 -22.69 8.50 -8.60
N GLY A 467 -23.03 8.94 -9.80
CA GLY A 467 -23.85 10.14 -9.93
C GLY A 467 -25.30 9.87 -9.48
N LEU A 468 -25.93 10.82 -8.79
CA LEU A 468 -27.38 10.79 -8.50
C LEU A 468 -28.23 10.41 -9.74
N GLY A 469 -27.66 10.58 -10.96
CA GLY A 469 -28.25 10.17 -12.21
C GLY A 469 -28.42 8.65 -12.37
N SER A 470 -27.49 7.84 -11.88
CA SER A 470 -27.59 6.38 -11.91
C SER A 470 -28.70 5.91 -10.97
N ILE A 471 -28.74 6.45 -9.75
CA ILE A 471 -29.81 6.15 -8.79
C ILE A 471 -31.18 6.51 -9.36
N ALA A 472 -31.32 7.70 -9.98
CA ALA A 472 -32.56 8.14 -10.59
C ALA A 472 -33.01 7.25 -11.77
N ASN A 473 -32.05 6.70 -12.53
CA ASN A 473 -32.39 5.80 -13.66
C ASN A 473 -32.69 4.36 -13.23
N LEU A 474 -32.13 3.90 -12.11
CA LEU A 474 -32.33 2.53 -11.63
C LEU A 474 -33.57 2.38 -10.74
N GLU A 475 -34.05 3.47 -10.13
CA GLU A 475 -35.16 3.48 -9.17
C GLU A 475 -35.05 2.35 -8.13
N PRO A 476 -33.95 2.24 -7.37
CA PRO A 476 -33.68 1.10 -6.52
C PRO A 476 -34.58 1.07 -5.28
N ASP A 477 -34.71 -0.11 -4.67
CA ASP A 477 -35.34 -0.26 -3.36
C ASP A 477 -34.40 0.13 -2.23
N PHE A 478 -33.07 -0.03 -2.46
CA PHE A 478 -32.01 0.25 -1.49
C PHE A 478 -30.84 1.01 -2.13
N ILE A 479 -30.20 1.85 -1.32
CA ILE A 479 -28.91 2.48 -1.64
C ILE A 479 -27.93 2.09 -0.53
N LYS A 480 -26.80 1.49 -0.90
CA LYS A 480 -25.69 1.18 0.01
C LYS A 480 -24.66 2.28 -0.09
N LEU A 481 -24.37 2.94 1.03
CA LEU A 481 -23.37 4.01 1.13
C LEU A 481 -22.01 3.39 1.38
N ASP A 482 -21.08 3.66 0.49
CA ASP A 482 -19.72 3.15 0.53
C ASP A 482 -18.99 3.53 1.84
N ILE A 483 -18.09 2.67 2.29
CA ILE A 483 -17.27 2.86 3.49
C ILE A 483 -16.54 4.21 3.50
N SER A 484 -16.14 4.74 2.34
CA SER A 484 -15.46 6.03 2.24
C SER A 484 -16.29 7.20 2.77
N LEU A 485 -17.63 7.12 2.72
CA LEU A 485 -18.53 8.09 3.32
C LEU A 485 -18.73 7.87 4.82
N ILE A 486 -18.61 6.64 5.29
CA ILE A 486 -18.95 6.24 6.66
C ILE A 486 -17.74 6.28 7.59
N SER A 487 -16.58 5.82 7.13
CA SER A 487 -15.36 5.83 7.93
C SER A 487 -15.00 7.25 8.38
N GLY A 488 -14.90 7.47 9.71
CA GLY A 488 -14.62 8.78 10.30
C GLY A 488 -15.74 9.81 10.19
N ILE A 489 -16.98 9.41 9.89
CA ILE A 489 -18.14 10.32 9.75
C ILE A 489 -18.42 11.08 11.05
N ASP A 490 -18.15 10.51 12.21
CA ASP A 490 -18.32 11.13 13.52
C ASP A 490 -17.52 12.45 13.67
N ALA A 491 -16.37 12.53 13.03
CA ALA A 491 -15.48 13.70 13.07
C ALA A 491 -15.56 14.59 11.81
N ASN A 492 -16.33 14.20 10.78
CA ASN A 492 -16.35 14.89 9.49
C ASN A 492 -17.74 15.45 9.14
N PHE A 493 -17.93 16.75 9.39
CA PHE A 493 -19.18 17.44 9.13
C PHE A 493 -19.63 17.43 7.67
N MET A 494 -18.69 17.42 6.72
CA MET A 494 -19.04 17.35 5.29
C MET A 494 -19.64 15.99 4.92
N LYS A 495 -19.08 14.89 5.46
CA LYS A 495 -19.62 13.55 5.29
C LYS A 495 -21.01 13.44 5.92
N GLN A 496 -21.19 13.97 7.13
CA GLN A 496 -22.50 14.01 7.80
C GLN A 496 -23.55 14.70 6.94
N ASN A 497 -23.26 15.89 6.41
CA ASN A 497 -24.19 16.63 5.56
C ASN A 497 -24.51 15.88 4.26
N LEU A 498 -23.50 15.24 3.65
CA LEU A 498 -23.71 14.48 2.41
C LEU A 498 -24.62 13.27 2.66
N VAL A 499 -24.32 12.50 3.71
CA VAL A 499 -25.13 11.32 4.10
C VAL A 499 -26.55 11.75 4.49
N ASP A 500 -26.73 12.84 5.25
CA ASP A 500 -28.04 13.39 5.60
C ASP A 500 -28.84 13.75 4.34
N THR A 501 -28.22 14.42 3.37
CA THR A 501 -28.85 14.75 2.08
C THR A 501 -29.28 13.52 1.33
N MET A 502 -28.45 12.46 1.30
CA MET A 502 -28.77 11.20 0.64
C MET A 502 -29.92 10.46 1.35
N VAL A 503 -29.95 10.48 2.68
CA VAL A 503 -31.05 9.90 3.48
C VAL A 503 -32.36 10.64 3.24
N GLN A 504 -32.35 11.97 3.20
CA GLN A 504 -33.53 12.78 2.89
C GLN A 504 -34.05 12.46 1.48
N PHE A 505 -33.18 12.49 0.48
CA PHE A 505 -33.53 12.12 -0.88
C PHE A 505 -34.15 10.71 -0.95
N ALA A 506 -33.54 9.74 -0.29
CA ALA A 506 -34.05 8.36 -0.27
C ALA A 506 -35.44 8.27 0.38
N ASN A 507 -35.67 8.98 1.48
CA ASN A 507 -36.97 9.03 2.16
C ASN A 507 -38.07 9.61 1.28
N ASP A 508 -37.78 10.69 0.54
CA ASP A 508 -38.71 11.33 -0.36
C ASP A 508 -39.18 10.41 -1.52
N HIS A 509 -38.31 9.43 -1.88
CA HIS A 509 -38.56 8.47 -2.96
C HIS A 509 -38.92 7.05 -2.48
N GLY A 510 -39.05 6.84 -1.17
CA GLY A 510 -39.40 5.53 -0.61
C GLY A 510 -38.24 4.52 -0.65
N ILE A 511 -37.03 4.99 -0.88
CA ILE A 511 -35.80 4.17 -0.95
C ILE A 511 -35.23 3.99 0.47
N LYS A 512 -34.62 2.84 0.75
CA LYS A 512 -33.96 2.57 2.02
C LYS A 512 -32.44 2.70 1.89
N VAL A 513 -31.80 3.28 2.91
CA VAL A 513 -30.37 3.51 2.93
C VAL A 513 -29.68 2.53 3.88
N ILE A 514 -28.58 1.92 3.43
CA ILE A 514 -27.70 1.04 4.18
C ILE A 514 -26.34 1.73 4.28
N ALA A 515 -25.81 1.93 5.49
CA ALA A 515 -24.44 2.41 5.69
C ALA A 515 -23.49 1.22 5.83
N GLU A 516 -22.46 1.18 4.98
CA GLU A 516 -21.45 0.12 4.97
C GLU A 516 -20.19 0.50 5.74
N GLY A 517 -19.44 -0.52 6.17
CA GLY A 517 -18.16 -0.33 6.83
C GLY A 517 -18.24 0.37 8.18
N VAL A 518 -19.34 0.21 8.92
CA VAL A 518 -19.45 0.74 10.28
C VAL A 518 -18.60 -0.14 11.22
N GLU A 519 -17.47 0.40 11.67
CA GLU A 519 -16.50 -0.32 12.49
C GLU A 519 -16.48 0.15 13.94
N ARG A 520 -16.87 1.43 14.20
CA ARG A 520 -16.79 2.06 15.51
C ARG A 520 -18.17 2.48 16.02
N GLU A 521 -18.34 2.47 17.32
CA GLU A 521 -19.60 2.88 17.97
C GLU A 521 -19.93 4.35 17.70
N GLU A 522 -18.92 5.24 17.57
CA GLU A 522 -19.09 6.66 17.26
C GLU A 522 -19.66 6.87 15.85
N GLU A 523 -19.20 6.10 14.89
CA GLU A 523 -19.73 6.10 13.52
C GLU A 523 -21.19 5.62 13.53
N TYR A 524 -21.47 4.51 14.22
CA TYR A 524 -22.82 3.97 14.35
C TYR A 524 -23.78 5.00 14.98
N GLN A 525 -23.39 5.66 16.06
CA GLN A 525 -24.23 6.66 16.70
C GLN A 525 -24.49 7.85 15.77
N THR A 526 -23.52 8.24 14.96
CA THR A 526 -23.65 9.33 14.00
C THR A 526 -24.62 8.96 12.88
N VAL A 527 -24.47 7.79 12.24
CA VAL A 527 -25.39 7.36 11.17
C VAL A 527 -26.82 7.11 11.71
N LYS A 528 -26.93 6.69 12.97
CA LYS A 528 -28.23 6.56 13.65
C LYS A 528 -28.91 7.93 13.85
N GLN A 529 -28.16 8.95 14.27
CA GLN A 529 -28.67 10.32 14.44
C GLN A 529 -29.10 10.95 13.12
N ILE A 530 -28.40 10.65 12.04
CA ILE A 530 -28.77 11.09 10.69
C ILE A 530 -30.04 10.39 10.19
N GLY A 531 -30.39 9.23 10.74
CA GLY A 531 -31.58 8.49 10.36
C GLY A 531 -31.37 7.49 9.24
N VAL A 532 -30.14 6.96 9.09
CA VAL A 532 -29.85 5.83 8.19
C VAL A 532 -30.68 4.62 8.60
N HIS A 533 -31.30 3.93 7.66
CA HIS A 533 -32.25 2.85 7.95
C HIS A 533 -31.56 1.56 8.44
N PHE A 534 -30.49 1.17 7.77
CA PHE A 534 -29.76 -0.06 8.04
C PHE A 534 -28.26 0.20 8.09
N THR A 535 -27.55 -0.66 8.83
CA THR A 535 -26.10 -0.57 8.97
C THR A 535 -25.48 -1.95 8.78
N GLN A 536 -24.26 -1.95 8.24
CA GLN A 536 -23.43 -3.13 8.02
C GLN A 536 -21.97 -2.79 8.33
N GLY A 537 -21.24 -3.71 8.93
CA GLY A 537 -19.81 -3.51 9.23
C GLY A 537 -19.32 -4.40 10.36
N PHE A 538 -18.02 -4.32 10.62
CA PHE A 538 -17.35 -5.15 11.63
C PHE A 538 -17.81 -4.87 13.07
N LEU A 539 -18.48 -3.75 13.33
CA LEU A 539 -19.11 -3.50 14.63
C LEU A 539 -20.18 -4.56 14.97
N PHE A 540 -20.83 -5.15 13.97
CA PHE A 540 -21.92 -6.12 14.13
C PHE A 540 -21.53 -7.56 13.82
N HIS A 541 -20.31 -7.75 13.31
CA HIS A 541 -19.79 -9.04 12.92
C HIS A 541 -18.33 -9.16 13.36
N ASP A 542 -17.97 -10.25 14.03
CA ASP A 542 -16.59 -10.47 14.47
C ASP A 542 -15.70 -10.64 13.23
N ALA A 543 -14.66 -9.81 13.10
CA ALA A 543 -13.71 -9.75 11.98
C ALA A 543 -12.97 -11.08 11.68
N LYS A 544 -13.15 -12.11 12.49
CA LYS A 544 -12.53 -13.44 12.35
C LYS A 544 -13.27 -14.42 11.45
N GLY A 545 -14.27 -13.94 10.69
CA GLY A 545 -14.87 -14.74 9.61
C GLY A 545 -15.64 -16.00 10.02
N THR A 546 -15.99 -16.13 11.32
CA THR A 546 -16.96 -17.13 11.73
C THR A 546 -18.34 -16.53 11.50
N PRO A 547 -19.16 -17.04 10.57
CA PRO A 547 -20.54 -16.58 10.49
C PRO A 547 -21.18 -16.71 11.87
N PRO A 548 -22.03 -15.75 12.29
CA PRO A 548 -22.78 -15.95 13.52
C PRO A 548 -23.43 -17.33 13.43
N PRO A 549 -23.45 -18.13 14.49
CA PRO A 549 -24.05 -19.43 14.45
C PRO A 549 -25.48 -19.24 13.94
N MET A 550 -25.72 -19.70 12.72
CA MET A 550 -27.08 -19.71 12.20
C MET A 550 -27.93 -20.44 13.23
N PRO A 551 -29.09 -19.91 13.62
CA PRO A 551 -29.91 -20.56 14.64
C PRO A 551 -30.20 -21.97 14.17
N VAL A 552 -29.56 -22.95 14.83
CA VAL A 552 -29.85 -24.36 14.63
C VAL A 552 -31.32 -24.48 15.08
N ARG A 553 -32.23 -24.75 14.16
CA ARG A 553 -33.57 -25.14 14.53
C ARG A 553 -33.44 -26.42 15.37
N LEU A 554 -33.75 -26.32 16.66
CA LEU A 554 -34.07 -27.47 17.50
C LEU A 554 -35.30 -28.17 16.98
#